data_8c145fa1caf0d1061fe73612025d5a53
#
_entry.id   8c145fa1caf0d1061fe73612025d5a53
#
_cell.length_a   1.000
_cell.length_b   1.000
_cell.length_c   1.000
_cell.angle_alpha   90.00
_cell.angle_beta   90.00
_cell.angle_gamma   90.00
#
_symmetry.space_group_name_H-M   'P 1'
#
loop_
_entity.id
_entity.type
_entity.pdbx_description
1 polymer ?
#
loop_
_entity_poly.entity_id
_entity_poly.type
_entity_poly.pdbx_seq_one_letter_code
_entity_poly.pdbx_strand_id
1 'polypeptide(L)'
;LFIKNRKNKKFFLLILPSQRKLDMREFGSRLNEKLKFANENNLKEILGLTPGSVSPFGLINDKEHITKVLIDQDIWDSDIVSFHPNINTETLELNGKDFQKFIKTIGNTFELI
;
A
#
# COMPACT_ATOMS: atom_id res chain seq x y z
N LEU A 1 2.64 -2.35 -3.21
CA LEU A 1 2.31 -1.97 -4.59
C LEU A 1 1.38 -0.78 -4.62
N PHE A 2 1.71 0.20 -5.40
CA PHE A 2 0.89 1.39 -5.58
C PHE A 2 0.24 1.35 -6.96
N ILE A 3 -1.09 1.31 -6.97
CA ILE A 3 -1.87 1.20 -8.20
C ILE A 3 -2.91 2.32 -8.27
N LYS A 4 -3.43 2.55 -9.44
CA LYS A 4 -4.46 3.57 -9.68
C LYS A 4 -5.48 3.07 -10.68
N ASN A 5 -6.67 3.69 -10.69
CA ASN A 5 -7.62 3.45 -11.75
C ASN A 5 -7.16 4.15 -13.05
N ARG A 6 -7.66 3.72 -14.19
CA ARG A 6 -7.26 4.30 -15.48
C ARG A 6 -7.61 5.78 -15.63
N LYS A 7 -8.58 6.25 -14.88
CA LYS A 7 -9.01 7.65 -14.91
C LYS A 7 -8.14 8.57 -14.03
N ASN A 8 -7.09 8.02 -13.38
CA ASN A 8 -6.19 8.75 -12.49
C ASN A 8 -6.88 9.46 -11.32
N LYS A 9 -8.04 8.96 -10.89
CA LYS A 9 -8.82 9.58 -9.82
C LYS A 9 -8.79 8.84 -8.50
N LYS A 10 -8.50 7.53 -8.55
CA LYS A 10 -8.46 6.68 -7.36
C LYS A 10 -7.12 5.99 -7.27
N PHE A 11 -6.55 6.00 -6.08
CA PHE A 11 -5.25 5.39 -5.79
C PHE A 11 -5.39 4.36 -4.71
N PHE A 12 -4.64 3.28 -4.83
CA PHE A 12 -4.68 2.15 -3.91
C PHE A 12 -3.27 1.73 -3.54
N LEU A 13 -3.01 1.55 -2.25
CA LEU A 13 -1.78 0.94 -1.77
C LEU A 13 -2.10 -0.48 -1.32
N LEU A 14 -1.49 -1.45 -1.99
CA LEU A 14 -1.66 -2.87 -1.65
C LEU A 14 -0.51 -3.33 -0.79
N ILE A 15 -0.85 -3.85 0.37
CA ILE A 15 0.10 -4.44 1.31
C ILE A 15 -0.12 -5.94 1.30
N LEU A 16 0.76 -6.65 0.60
CA LEU A 16 0.65 -8.09 0.34
C LEU A 16 1.92 -8.81 0.81
N PRO A 17 1.82 -10.08 1.25
CA PRO A 17 3.02 -10.87 1.49
C PRO A 17 3.79 -11.10 0.18
N SER A 18 5.11 -11.25 0.29
CA SER A 18 5.99 -11.36 -0.88
C SER A 18 5.65 -12.52 -1.81
N GLN A 19 5.09 -13.60 -1.28
CA GLN A 19 4.71 -14.77 -2.06
C GLN A 19 3.35 -14.67 -2.74
N ARG A 20 2.53 -13.68 -2.38
CA ARG A 20 1.25 -13.48 -3.03
C ARG A 20 1.44 -12.68 -4.31
N LYS A 21 1.01 -13.25 -5.43
CA LYS A 21 1.07 -12.59 -6.73
C LYS A 21 -0.15 -11.68 -6.90
N LEU A 22 0.11 -10.48 -7.43
CA LEU A 22 -0.96 -9.55 -7.76
C LEU A 22 -1.58 -9.92 -9.10
N ASP A 23 -2.89 -10.14 -9.10
CA ASP A 23 -3.69 -10.25 -10.31
C ASP A 23 -4.49 -8.96 -10.47
N MET A 24 -4.05 -8.09 -11.37
CA MET A 24 -4.68 -6.79 -11.61
C MET A 24 -6.13 -6.90 -12.09
N ARG A 25 -6.45 -7.94 -12.85
CA ARG A 25 -7.82 -8.18 -13.31
C ARG A 25 -8.73 -8.57 -12.17
N GLU A 26 -8.27 -9.47 -11.32
CA GLU A 26 -9.03 -9.90 -10.16
C GLU A 26 -9.32 -8.73 -9.23
N PHE A 27 -8.31 -7.94 -8.89
CA PHE A 27 -8.50 -6.76 -8.06
C PHE A 27 -9.38 -5.72 -8.74
N GLY A 28 -9.22 -5.51 -10.03
CA GLY A 28 -10.08 -4.63 -10.81
C GLY A 28 -11.54 -5.05 -10.74
N SER A 29 -11.81 -6.34 -10.87
CA SER A 29 -13.16 -6.88 -10.75
C SER A 29 -13.75 -6.68 -9.35
N ARG A 30 -12.94 -6.92 -8.31
CA ARG A 30 -13.39 -6.71 -6.92
C ARG A 30 -13.74 -5.25 -6.64
N LEU A 31 -12.96 -4.33 -7.18
CA LEU A 31 -13.14 -2.90 -6.97
C LEU A 31 -14.06 -2.26 -7.99
N ASN A 32 -14.50 -3.02 -8.99
CA ASN A 32 -15.27 -2.54 -10.13
C ASN A 32 -14.55 -1.38 -10.85
N GLU A 33 -13.25 -1.54 -11.03
CA GLU A 33 -12.36 -0.54 -11.62
C GLU A 33 -11.38 -1.19 -12.59
N LYS A 34 -10.98 -0.44 -13.61
CA LYS A 34 -9.84 -0.82 -14.46
C LYS A 34 -8.58 -0.23 -13.85
N LEU A 35 -7.64 -1.09 -13.48
CA LEU A 35 -6.45 -0.72 -12.72
C LEU A 35 -5.19 -0.75 -13.57
N LYS A 36 -4.23 0.08 -13.18
CA LYS A 36 -2.85 0.06 -13.70
C LYS A 36 -1.89 0.48 -12.58
N PHE A 37 -0.61 0.20 -12.76
CA PHE A 37 0.39 0.67 -11.81
C PHE A 37 0.45 2.19 -11.83
N ALA A 38 0.56 2.79 -10.65
CA ALA A 38 0.83 4.21 -10.54
C ALA A 38 2.24 4.49 -11.05
N ASN A 39 2.44 5.65 -11.67
CA ASN A 39 3.73 6.00 -12.21
C ASN A 39 4.63 6.64 -11.12
N GLU A 40 5.88 6.89 -11.49
CA GLU A 40 6.87 7.46 -10.60
C GLU A 40 6.45 8.84 -10.06
N ASN A 41 5.84 9.66 -10.88
CA ASN A 41 5.35 10.97 -10.47
C ASN A 41 4.23 10.87 -9.45
N ASN A 42 3.28 9.96 -9.66
CA ASN A 42 2.20 9.71 -8.71
C ASN A 42 2.74 9.29 -7.34
N LEU A 43 3.72 8.38 -7.35
CA LEU A 43 4.33 7.86 -6.14
C LEU A 43 5.02 8.97 -5.36
N LYS A 44 5.76 9.82 -6.05
CA LYS A 44 6.46 10.94 -5.43
C LYS A 44 5.51 12.01 -4.89
N GLU A 45 4.51 12.40 -5.68
CA GLU A 45 3.57 13.44 -5.31
C GLU A 45 2.64 13.04 -4.15
N ILE A 46 2.20 11.79 -4.13
CA ILE A 46 1.21 11.34 -3.17
C ILE A 46 1.88 10.79 -1.91
N LEU A 47 2.85 9.89 -2.08
CA LEU A 47 3.48 9.20 -0.97
C LEU A 47 4.87 9.73 -0.62
N GLY A 48 5.43 10.60 -1.44
CA GLY A 48 6.80 11.10 -1.21
C GLY A 48 7.87 10.03 -1.35
N LEU A 49 7.59 8.98 -2.12
CA LEU A 49 8.47 7.82 -2.25
C LEU A 49 8.98 7.67 -3.68
N THR A 50 10.03 6.87 -3.83
CA THR A 50 10.58 6.50 -5.13
C THR A 50 10.26 5.03 -5.42
N PRO A 51 10.27 4.62 -6.72
CA PRO A 51 10.10 3.22 -7.06
C PRO A 51 11.13 2.35 -6.33
N GLY A 52 10.68 1.21 -5.84
CA GLY A 52 11.52 0.32 -5.06
C GLY A 52 11.61 0.61 -3.57
N SER A 53 11.15 1.78 -3.13
CA SER A 53 11.10 2.14 -1.71
C SER A 53 9.67 2.29 -1.19
N VAL A 54 8.71 1.62 -1.83
CA VAL A 54 7.30 1.76 -1.50
C VAL A 54 7.01 1.07 -0.16
N SER A 55 6.47 1.83 0.78
CA SER A 55 6.08 1.32 2.09
C SER A 55 4.82 2.06 2.58
N PRO A 56 4.10 1.49 3.56
CA PRO A 56 2.93 2.17 4.11
C PRO A 56 3.26 3.46 4.86
N PHE A 57 4.50 3.67 5.24
CA PHE A 57 4.90 4.90 5.93
C PHE A 57 4.78 6.14 5.05
N GLY A 58 4.80 5.98 3.73
CA GLY A 58 4.54 7.08 2.80
C GLY A 58 3.14 7.68 2.93
N LEU A 59 2.20 6.95 3.54
CA LEU A 59 0.83 7.44 3.74
C LEU A 59 0.77 8.70 4.61
N ILE A 60 1.78 8.97 5.43
CA ILE A 60 1.83 10.22 6.20
C ILE A 60 1.95 11.44 5.29
N ASN A 61 2.41 11.28 4.07
CA ASN A 61 2.52 12.35 3.08
C ASN A 61 1.22 12.55 2.27
N ASP A 62 0.31 11.59 2.34
CA ASP A 62 -1.00 11.67 1.69
C ASP A 62 -2.00 12.43 2.57
N LYS A 63 -1.79 13.73 2.66
CA LYS A 63 -2.54 14.58 3.60
C LYS A 63 -4.03 14.69 3.27
N GLU A 64 -4.40 14.48 2.01
CA GLU A 64 -5.79 14.51 1.57
C GLU A 64 -6.48 13.16 1.67
N HIS A 65 -5.75 12.13 2.10
CA HIS A 65 -6.25 10.75 2.26
C HIS A 65 -6.91 10.20 0.99
N ILE A 66 -6.28 10.46 -0.16
CA ILE A 66 -6.81 10.01 -1.46
C ILE A 66 -6.50 8.53 -1.73
N THR A 67 -5.55 7.96 -1.01
CA THR A 67 -5.13 6.57 -1.18
C THR A 67 -5.97 5.66 -0.28
N LYS A 68 -6.63 4.67 -0.89
CA LYS A 68 -7.26 3.58 -0.15
C LYS A 68 -6.23 2.47 0.08
N VAL A 69 -6.17 1.94 1.28
CA VAL A 69 -5.21 0.90 1.64
C VAL A 69 -5.90 -0.46 1.62
N LEU A 70 -5.34 -1.39 0.87
CA LEU A 70 -5.82 -2.77 0.80
C LEU A 70 -4.77 -3.66 1.44
N ILE A 71 -5.12 -4.30 2.55
CA ILE A 71 -4.19 -5.04 3.38
C ILE A 71 -4.56 -6.52 3.38
N ASP A 72 -3.61 -7.36 3.03
CA ASP A 72 -3.78 -8.81 3.13
C ASP A 72 -4.10 -9.20 4.57
N GLN A 73 -5.11 -10.04 4.75
CA GLN A 73 -5.57 -10.46 6.08
C GLN A 73 -4.45 -11.11 6.90
N ASP A 74 -3.59 -11.90 6.25
CA ASP A 74 -2.50 -12.58 6.95
C ASP A 74 -1.46 -11.58 7.47
N ILE A 75 -1.22 -10.50 6.72
CA ILE A 75 -0.33 -9.43 7.21
C ILE A 75 -0.96 -8.70 8.39
N TRP A 76 -2.24 -8.41 8.30
CA TRP A 76 -2.96 -7.74 9.39
C TRP A 76 -2.93 -8.55 10.69
N ASP A 77 -3.01 -9.87 10.57
CA ASP A 77 -3.03 -10.79 11.71
C ASP A 77 -1.63 -11.22 12.19
N SER A 78 -0.57 -10.77 11.52
CA SER A 78 0.79 -11.16 11.86
C SER A 78 1.28 -10.49 13.14
N ASP A 79 2.08 -11.21 13.92
CA ASP A 79 2.72 -10.67 15.13
C ASP A 79 3.81 -9.64 14.78
N ILE A 80 4.48 -9.85 13.65
CA ILE A 80 5.55 -8.98 13.14
C ILE A 80 5.30 -8.72 11.67
N VAL A 81 5.38 -7.45 11.27
CA VAL A 81 5.25 -7.03 9.88
C VAL A 81 6.59 -6.44 9.44
N SER A 82 7.13 -6.96 8.34
CA SER A 82 8.44 -6.54 7.83
C SER A 82 8.30 -5.89 6.46
N PHE A 83 9.04 -4.81 6.26
CA PHE A 83 9.12 -4.12 4.97
C PHE A 83 10.57 -4.04 4.53
N HIS A 84 10.82 -4.29 3.25
CA HIS A 84 12.14 -4.29 2.65
C HIS A 84 12.29 -3.12 1.68
N PRO A 85 12.90 -2.00 2.10
CA PRO A 85 13.23 -0.95 1.14
C PRO A 85 14.30 -1.47 0.18
N ASN A 86 14.07 -1.26 -1.12
CA ASN A 86 14.86 -1.89 -2.18
C ASN A 86 16.31 -1.45 -2.26
N ILE A 87 16.63 -0.30 -1.70
CA ILE A 87 17.94 0.33 -1.90
C ILE A 87 18.95 -0.19 -0.92
N ASN A 88 18.49 -0.80 0.16
CA ASN A 88 19.33 -1.26 1.24
C ASN A 88 18.97 -2.66 1.66
N THR A 89 19.95 -3.33 2.24
CA THR A 89 19.75 -4.59 2.93
C THR A 89 18.97 -4.45 4.23
N GLU A 90 18.54 -3.24 4.58
CA GLU A 90 17.81 -2.98 5.80
C GLU A 90 16.37 -3.48 5.73
N THR A 91 15.94 -4.12 6.80
CA THR A 91 14.56 -4.55 6.99
C THR A 91 13.94 -3.67 8.07
N LEU A 92 12.77 -3.09 7.77
CA LEU A 92 11.99 -2.36 8.78
C LEU A 92 10.96 -3.33 9.35
N GLU A 93 10.99 -3.50 10.66
CA GLU A 93 10.05 -4.37 11.37
C GLU A 93 9.19 -3.58 12.35
N LEU A 94 7.91 -3.94 12.39
CA LEU A 94 6.96 -3.47 13.39
C LEU A 94 6.27 -4.66 14.02
N ASN A 95 5.92 -4.57 15.30
CA ASN A 95 4.98 -5.56 15.81
C ASN A 95 3.59 -5.31 15.19
N GLY A 96 2.78 -6.36 15.11
CA GLY A 96 1.49 -6.30 14.43
C GLY A 96 0.54 -5.26 15.04
N LYS A 97 0.58 -5.08 16.35
CA LYS A 97 -0.27 -4.10 17.04
C LYS A 97 0.11 -2.66 16.67
N ASP A 98 1.39 -2.37 16.56
CA ASP A 98 1.87 -1.06 16.15
C ASP A 98 1.52 -0.77 14.69
N PHE A 99 1.64 -1.77 13.83
CA PHE A 99 1.21 -1.66 12.45
C PHE A 99 -0.28 -1.33 12.33
N GLN A 100 -1.12 -2.08 13.04
CA GLN A 100 -2.56 -1.84 13.06
C GLN A 100 -2.89 -0.44 13.58
N LYS A 101 -2.22 -0.02 14.65
CA LYS A 101 -2.39 1.30 15.22
C LYS A 101 -2.00 2.39 14.22
N PHE A 102 -0.89 2.22 13.52
CA PHE A 102 -0.46 3.14 12.47
C PHE A 102 -1.52 3.28 11.39
N ILE A 103 -2.03 2.18 10.84
CA ILE A 103 -3.04 2.19 9.78
C ILE A 103 -4.32 2.89 10.26
N LYS A 104 -4.76 2.64 11.49
CA LYS A 104 -5.95 3.27 12.04
C LYS A 104 -5.76 4.76 12.31
N THR A 105 -4.55 5.17 12.64
CA THR A 105 -4.25 6.55 13.04
C THR A 105 -4.07 7.50 11.86
N ILE A 106 -3.54 7.02 10.74
CA ILE A 106 -3.27 7.88 9.57
C ILE A 106 -4.53 8.42 8.90
N GLY A 107 -5.69 7.82 9.13
CA GLY A 107 -6.98 8.31 8.65
C GLY A 107 -7.38 7.90 7.26
N ASN A 108 -6.53 7.22 6.50
CA ASN A 108 -6.89 6.69 5.19
C ASN A 108 -7.91 5.56 5.33
N THR A 109 -8.84 5.48 4.38
CA THR A 109 -9.74 4.33 4.29
C THR A 109 -8.95 3.08 4.00
N PHE A 110 -9.22 2.00 4.70
CA PHE A 110 -8.56 0.73 4.45
C PHE A 110 -9.54 -0.43 4.46
N GLU A 111 -9.16 -1.52 3.82
CA GLU A 111 -9.94 -2.73 3.72
C GLU A 111 -9.02 -3.95 3.78
N LEU A 112 -9.46 -4.98 4.49
CA LEU A 112 -8.73 -6.26 4.54
C LEU A 112 -9.17 -7.16 3.39
N ILE A 113 -8.21 -7.80 2.77
CA ILE A 113 -8.47 -8.63 1.59
C ILE A 113 -7.91 -10.05 1.70
#